data_e02907551e8e244f8317b6c351733c0f
#
_entry.id   e02907551e8e244f8317b6c351733c0f
#
_cell.length_a   1.000
_cell.length_b   1.000
_cell.length_c   1.000
_cell.angle_alpha   90.00
_cell.angle_beta   90.00
_cell.angle_gamma   90.00
#
_symmetry.space_group_name_H-M   'P 1'
#
loop_
_entity.id
_entity.type
_entity.pdbx_description
1 polymer ?
#
loop_
_entity_poly.entity_id
_entity_poly.type
_entity_poly.pdbx_seq_one_letter_code
_entity_poly.pdbx_strand_id
1 'polypeptide(L)'
;LGTKLSLLTGASVATLFLLFTFLLSHNASQQLEDLAVEDLHNQSTGMVDMVEMFNTSLSEEVESYTRLFTTFLPQPLNSDSSQSRTINGLTVPLLKGGETELHENNTLSDDFLSRTGAISTLFVRSGNDFIRVATSLRKENGDRAIGTVLDTTSPAFAAVTKGEVYRGLALLFGKRYITQYQPVKNAEGQVIGIIFVGVDITHSWNVMREKILNRRLGESGHFFVLDRSSGKTYGQYLFHASEEGKLPNWDTATQQQLLSDKAGTLERVSADGRTLKVAYTPLPGWNWTIVGEVDKAVLLSSVTTLRDRFLMAGVVLSALFAGLFVILIRRMLTRPLRAVIALARQYAAGDLRASLPVTRQDEVGQLIDAINGIGGGLQKIVLQVREAAS
;
A
#
# COMPACT_ATOMS: atom_id res chain seq x y z
N LEU A 1 31.97 35.63 -37.64
CA LEU A 1 31.07 34.54 -38.04
C LEU A 1 31.32 33.27 -37.20
N GLY A 2 32.57 32.84 -37.05
CA GLY A 2 32.92 31.60 -36.32
C GLY A 2 32.53 31.58 -34.85
N THR A 3 32.62 32.69 -34.13
CA THR A 3 32.18 32.79 -32.73
C THR A 3 30.66 32.73 -32.60
N LYS A 4 29.91 33.34 -33.53
CA LYS A 4 28.45 33.25 -33.54
C LYS A 4 27.98 31.84 -33.86
N LEU A 5 28.60 31.19 -34.85
CA LEU A 5 28.29 29.80 -35.23
C LEU A 5 28.59 28.82 -34.10
N SER A 6 29.75 28.94 -33.45
CA SER A 6 30.12 28.06 -32.33
C SER A 6 29.22 28.24 -31.09
N LEU A 7 28.74 29.45 -30.81
CA LEU A 7 27.81 29.73 -29.77
C LEU A 7 26.40 29.13 -30.06
N LEU A 8 25.95 29.29 -31.31
CA LEU A 8 24.64 28.82 -31.75
C LEU A 8 24.55 27.28 -31.74
N THR A 9 25.58 26.62 -32.28
CA THR A 9 25.64 25.14 -32.28
C THR A 9 25.84 24.58 -30.85
N GLY A 10 26.69 25.22 -30.03
CA GLY A 10 26.86 24.83 -28.63
C GLY A 10 25.59 24.97 -27.83
N ALA A 11 24.85 26.07 -28.02
CA ALA A 11 23.56 26.30 -27.38
C ALA A 11 22.49 25.25 -27.83
N SER A 12 22.44 24.93 -29.14
CA SER A 12 21.51 23.90 -29.65
C SER A 12 21.78 22.52 -29.08
N VAL A 13 23.04 22.10 -29.01
CA VAL A 13 23.43 20.80 -28.41
C VAL A 13 23.12 20.78 -26.93
N ALA A 14 23.40 21.85 -26.19
CA ALA A 14 23.09 21.96 -24.79
C ALA A 14 21.55 21.88 -24.53
N THR A 15 20.78 22.57 -25.38
CA THR A 15 19.30 22.55 -25.28
C THR A 15 18.73 21.15 -25.53
N LEU A 16 19.22 20.44 -26.58
CA LEU A 16 18.81 19.08 -26.88
C LEU A 16 19.15 18.11 -25.73
N PHE A 17 20.33 18.24 -25.15
CA PHE A 17 20.75 17.40 -24.03
C PHE A 17 19.95 17.66 -22.78
N LEU A 18 19.67 18.92 -22.46
CA LEU A 18 18.79 19.28 -21.33
C LEU A 18 17.35 18.77 -21.55
N LEU A 19 16.80 18.91 -22.75
CA LEU A 19 15.48 18.40 -23.09
C LEU A 19 15.43 16.87 -22.94
N PHE A 20 16.42 16.15 -23.43
CA PHE A 20 16.53 14.71 -23.30
C PHE A 20 16.61 14.28 -21.82
N THR A 21 17.46 14.96 -21.03
CA THR A 21 17.60 14.69 -19.59
C THR A 21 16.29 14.97 -18.85
N PHE A 22 15.59 16.04 -19.20
CA PHE A 22 14.28 16.38 -18.63
C PHE A 22 13.22 15.30 -18.94
N LEU A 23 13.11 14.88 -20.21
CA LEU A 23 12.17 13.84 -20.63
C LEU A 23 12.46 12.51 -19.95
N LEU A 24 13.73 12.11 -19.89
CA LEU A 24 14.14 10.87 -19.22
C LEU A 24 13.81 10.91 -17.73
N SER A 25 14.13 12.03 -17.07
CA SER A 25 13.82 12.23 -15.65
C SER A 25 12.34 12.25 -15.36
N HIS A 26 11.53 12.86 -16.22
CA HIS A 26 10.08 12.90 -16.06
C HIS A 26 9.47 11.49 -16.15
N ASN A 27 9.84 10.71 -17.17
CA ASN A 27 9.38 9.33 -17.33
C ASN A 27 9.83 8.43 -16.17
N ALA A 28 11.07 8.56 -15.71
CA ALA A 28 11.58 7.81 -14.58
C ALA A 28 10.81 8.14 -13.28
N SER A 29 10.45 9.41 -13.06
CA SER A 29 9.66 9.82 -11.89
C SER A 29 8.25 9.21 -11.90
N GLN A 30 7.59 9.17 -13.05
CA GLN A 30 6.26 8.52 -13.17
C GLN A 30 6.33 7.03 -12.89
N GLN A 31 7.28 6.32 -13.49
CA GLN A 31 7.45 4.88 -13.26
C GLN A 31 7.73 4.55 -11.78
N LEU A 32 8.51 5.38 -11.10
CA LEU A 32 8.82 5.18 -9.69
C LEU A 32 7.63 5.51 -8.79
N GLU A 33 6.79 6.48 -9.15
CA GLU A 33 5.51 6.73 -8.47
C GLU A 33 4.58 5.53 -8.59
N ASP A 34 4.41 4.98 -9.80
CA ASP A 34 3.57 3.82 -10.05
C ASP A 34 4.05 2.60 -9.26
N LEU A 35 5.36 2.31 -9.28
CA LEU A 35 5.95 1.22 -8.49
C LEU A 35 5.75 1.41 -6.98
N ALA A 36 5.87 2.64 -6.49
CA ALA A 36 5.67 2.92 -5.07
C ALA A 36 4.20 2.77 -4.65
N VAL A 37 3.27 3.13 -5.51
CA VAL A 37 1.81 2.91 -5.28
C VAL A 37 1.49 1.42 -5.34
N GLU A 38 2.08 0.68 -6.26
CA GLU A 38 1.94 -0.78 -6.35
C GLU A 38 2.49 -1.48 -5.10
N ASP A 39 3.66 -1.07 -4.61
CA ASP A 39 4.24 -1.60 -3.36
C ASP A 39 3.33 -1.31 -2.16
N LEU A 40 2.78 -0.10 -2.06
CA LEU A 40 1.80 0.26 -1.03
C LEU A 40 0.56 -0.64 -1.08
N HIS A 41 0.04 -0.90 -2.27
CA HIS A 41 -1.10 -1.79 -2.47
C HIS A 41 -0.75 -3.24 -2.08
N ASN A 42 0.39 -3.75 -2.52
CA ASN A 42 0.86 -5.10 -2.20
C ASN A 42 1.08 -5.29 -0.69
N GLN A 43 1.62 -4.29 -0.01
CA GLN A 43 1.77 -4.34 1.45
C GLN A 43 0.42 -4.31 2.17
N SER A 44 -0.56 -3.53 1.68
CA SER A 44 -1.93 -3.52 2.21
C SER A 44 -2.61 -4.89 2.03
N THR A 45 -2.47 -5.50 0.85
CA THR A 45 -2.99 -6.84 0.56
C THR A 45 -2.31 -7.90 1.45
N GLY A 46 -0.99 -7.84 1.60
CA GLY A 46 -0.28 -8.77 2.49
C GLY A 46 -0.70 -8.67 3.97
N MET A 47 -1.17 -7.48 4.42
CA MET A 47 -1.78 -7.36 5.74
C MET A 47 -3.15 -8.05 5.82
N VAL A 48 -3.95 -7.96 4.77
CA VAL A 48 -5.24 -8.70 4.69
C VAL A 48 -4.98 -10.19 4.73
N ASP A 49 -4.05 -10.71 3.92
CA ASP A 49 -3.69 -12.14 3.89
C ASP A 49 -3.24 -12.64 5.27
N MET A 50 -2.46 -11.84 5.99
CA MET A 50 -2.04 -12.15 7.36
C MET A 50 -3.24 -12.27 8.31
N VAL A 51 -4.19 -11.34 8.23
CA VAL A 51 -5.40 -11.36 9.09
C VAL A 51 -6.34 -12.49 8.68
N GLU A 52 -6.49 -12.80 7.40
CA GLU A 52 -7.30 -13.93 6.91
C GLU A 52 -6.71 -15.29 7.35
N MET A 53 -5.41 -15.46 7.27
CA MET A 53 -4.74 -16.65 7.77
C MET A 53 -4.95 -16.82 9.29
N PHE A 54 -4.87 -15.71 10.03
CA PHE A 54 -5.16 -15.70 11.47
C PHE A 54 -6.62 -16.07 11.75
N ASN A 55 -7.58 -15.49 11.03
CA ASN A 55 -9.00 -15.82 11.15
C ASN A 55 -9.28 -17.30 10.83
N THR A 56 -8.67 -17.85 9.79
CA THR A 56 -8.80 -19.25 9.43
C THR A 56 -8.30 -20.16 10.55
N SER A 57 -7.12 -19.89 11.09
CA SER A 57 -6.54 -20.64 12.21
C SER A 57 -7.44 -20.63 13.46
N LEU A 58 -7.95 -19.44 13.82
CA LEU A 58 -8.87 -19.31 14.96
C LEU A 58 -10.21 -20.02 14.72
N SER A 59 -10.71 -19.97 13.48
CA SER A 59 -11.96 -20.63 13.11
C SER A 59 -11.83 -22.17 13.18
N GLU A 60 -10.71 -22.73 12.75
CA GLU A 60 -10.41 -24.15 12.87
C GLU A 60 -10.22 -24.58 14.33
N GLU A 61 -9.60 -23.74 15.14
CA GLU A 61 -9.40 -23.96 16.56
C GLU A 61 -10.75 -24.04 17.30
N VAL A 62 -11.61 -23.02 17.14
CA VAL A 62 -12.92 -23.00 17.81
C VAL A 62 -13.83 -24.14 17.32
N GLU A 63 -13.74 -24.52 16.04
CA GLU A 63 -14.45 -25.70 15.53
C GLU A 63 -13.98 -26.98 16.20
N SER A 64 -12.66 -27.15 16.32
CA SER A 64 -12.06 -28.34 16.97
C SER A 64 -12.49 -28.41 18.44
N TYR A 65 -12.46 -27.31 19.14
CA TYR A 65 -12.94 -27.24 20.52
C TYR A 65 -14.44 -27.47 20.63
N THR A 66 -15.25 -27.04 19.67
CA THR A 66 -16.69 -27.33 19.67
C THR A 66 -16.96 -28.82 19.49
N ARG A 67 -16.25 -29.48 18.56
CA ARG A 67 -16.32 -30.94 18.41
C ARG A 67 -15.90 -31.63 19.70
N LEU A 68 -14.79 -31.22 20.30
CA LEU A 68 -14.31 -31.77 21.56
C LEU A 68 -15.36 -31.58 22.69
N PHE A 69 -15.88 -30.37 22.88
CA PHE A 69 -16.89 -30.11 23.92
C PHE A 69 -18.15 -30.97 23.74
N THR A 70 -18.54 -31.22 22.48
CA THR A 70 -19.68 -32.11 22.20
C THR A 70 -19.43 -33.54 22.74
N THR A 71 -18.21 -34.01 22.80
CA THR A 71 -17.86 -35.34 23.39
C THR A 71 -17.89 -35.35 24.90
N PHE A 72 -17.82 -34.18 25.58
CA PHE A 72 -18.01 -34.06 27.03
C PHE A 72 -19.49 -34.18 27.46
N LEU A 73 -20.40 -33.96 26.51
CA LEU A 73 -21.81 -33.93 26.80
C LEU A 73 -22.41 -35.34 26.77
N PRO A 74 -23.19 -35.75 27.80
CA PRO A 74 -23.97 -36.96 27.70
C PRO A 74 -24.95 -36.89 26.52
N GLN A 75 -25.10 -37.99 25.82
CA GLN A 75 -25.91 -38.08 24.60
C GLN A 75 -27.10 -39.06 24.79
N PRO A 76 -28.22 -38.91 24.05
CA PRO A 76 -28.52 -37.79 23.16
C PRO A 76 -28.93 -36.53 23.92
N LEU A 77 -28.72 -35.35 23.31
CA LEU A 77 -29.25 -34.09 23.82
C LEU A 77 -30.75 -33.98 23.49
N ASN A 78 -31.55 -33.72 24.48
CA ASN A 78 -33.01 -33.57 24.34
C ASN A 78 -33.57 -32.42 25.21
N SER A 79 -34.64 -31.81 24.77
CA SER A 79 -35.38 -30.79 25.53
C SER A 79 -36.77 -31.27 25.83
N ASP A 80 -37.10 -31.33 27.12
CA ASP A 80 -38.40 -31.76 27.62
C ASP A 80 -39.25 -30.53 27.97
N SER A 81 -40.22 -30.21 27.10
CA SER A 81 -41.14 -29.08 27.29
C SER A 81 -42.23 -29.36 28.35
N SER A 82 -42.42 -30.63 28.75
CA SER A 82 -43.34 -30.98 29.84
C SER A 82 -42.75 -30.68 31.23
N GLN A 83 -41.41 -30.58 31.30
CA GLN A 83 -40.68 -30.20 32.50
C GLN A 83 -39.99 -28.84 32.28
N SER A 84 -40.00 -28.02 33.31
CA SER A 84 -39.39 -26.69 33.23
C SER A 84 -38.53 -26.40 34.46
N ARG A 85 -37.59 -25.45 34.28
CA ARG A 85 -36.77 -24.87 35.34
C ARG A 85 -36.89 -23.37 35.32
N THR A 86 -36.79 -22.75 36.48
CA THR A 86 -36.73 -21.28 36.59
C THR A 86 -35.27 -20.86 36.78
N ILE A 87 -34.72 -20.09 35.82
CA ILE A 87 -33.37 -19.56 35.86
C ILE A 87 -33.46 -18.04 35.78
N ASN A 88 -32.98 -17.32 36.79
CA ASN A 88 -33.04 -15.85 36.88
C ASN A 88 -34.44 -15.28 36.54
N GLY A 89 -35.52 -15.97 37.03
CA GLY A 89 -36.90 -15.55 36.80
C GLY A 89 -37.46 -15.94 35.41
N LEU A 90 -36.70 -16.60 34.55
CA LEU A 90 -37.17 -17.13 33.28
C LEU A 90 -37.50 -18.61 33.40
N THR A 91 -38.69 -18.99 32.99
CA THR A 91 -39.10 -20.42 32.93
C THR A 91 -38.68 -20.98 31.58
N VAL A 92 -37.85 -22.03 31.58
CA VAL A 92 -37.26 -22.62 30.39
C VAL A 92 -37.51 -24.15 30.38
N PRO A 93 -37.64 -24.78 29.19
CA PRO A 93 -37.73 -26.22 29.06
C PRO A 93 -36.50 -26.91 29.64
N LEU A 94 -36.66 -28.13 30.18
CA LEU A 94 -35.57 -28.89 30.75
C LEU A 94 -34.69 -29.47 29.65
N LEU A 95 -33.40 -29.08 29.63
CA LEU A 95 -32.37 -29.64 28.73
C LEU A 95 -31.68 -30.84 29.41
N LYS A 96 -31.70 -31.98 28.76
CA LYS A 96 -31.03 -33.23 29.22
C LYS A 96 -30.02 -33.73 28.21
N GLY A 97 -28.99 -34.41 28.72
CA GLY A 97 -28.10 -35.27 27.95
C GLY A 97 -28.24 -36.71 28.46
N GLY A 98 -28.85 -37.61 27.67
CA GLY A 98 -29.32 -38.87 28.19
C GLY A 98 -30.27 -38.67 29.38
N GLU A 99 -29.94 -39.28 30.53
CA GLU A 99 -30.68 -39.12 31.77
C GLU A 99 -30.21 -37.94 32.64
N THR A 100 -29.09 -37.26 32.24
CA THR A 100 -28.48 -36.19 33.04
C THR A 100 -29.11 -34.84 32.75
N GLU A 101 -29.58 -34.15 33.79
CA GLU A 101 -29.98 -32.75 33.70
C GLU A 101 -28.80 -31.85 33.50
N LEU A 102 -28.87 -30.95 32.51
CA LEU A 102 -27.77 -30.04 32.11
C LEU A 102 -27.97 -28.60 32.63
N HIS A 103 -29.12 -28.29 33.23
CA HIS A 103 -29.36 -26.96 33.81
C HIS A 103 -28.46 -26.75 35.02
N GLU A 104 -27.80 -25.59 35.07
CA GLU A 104 -26.85 -25.21 36.13
C GLU A 104 -25.76 -26.25 36.41
N ASN A 105 -25.68 -27.33 35.61
CA ASN A 105 -24.55 -28.27 35.66
C ASN A 105 -23.32 -27.67 34.97
N ASN A 106 -22.64 -26.79 35.70
CA ASN A 106 -21.48 -26.07 35.18
C ASN A 106 -20.19 -26.91 35.20
N THR A 107 -20.21 -28.07 35.85
CA THR A 107 -19.03 -28.93 35.99
C THR A 107 -18.44 -29.31 34.65
N LEU A 108 -19.26 -29.64 33.65
CA LEU A 108 -18.80 -29.98 32.29
C LEU A 108 -18.13 -28.79 31.62
N SER A 109 -18.71 -27.59 31.74
CA SER A 109 -18.16 -26.38 31.17
C SER A 109 -16.87 -25.92 31.87
N ASP A 110 -16.80 -26.11 33.21
CA ASP A 110 -15.61 -25.77 34.00
C ASP A 110 -14.44 -26.72 33.74
N ASP A 111 -14.74 -28.04 33.66
CA ASP A 111 -13.75 -29.05 33.33
C ASP A 111 -13.20 -28.82 31.91
N PHE A 112 -14.07 -28.49 30.95
CA PHE A 112 -13.68 -28.12 29.62
C PHE A 112 -12.77 -26.88 29.59
N LEU A 113 -13.17 -25.80 30.30
CA LEU A 113 -12.36 -24.60 30.43
C LEU A 113 -10.98 -24.88 31.04
N SER A 114 -10.95 -25.69 32.10
CA SER A 114 -9.70 -26.01 32.83
C SER A 114 -8.71 -26.77 31.94
N ARG A 115 -9.19 -27.61 31.02
CA ARG A 115 -8.36 -28.44 30.13
C ARG A 115 -7.95 -27.74 28.85
N THR A 116 -8.80 -26.87 28.33
CA THR A 116 -8.61 -26.27 26.99
C THR A 116 -8.33 -24.79 27.00
N GLY A 117 -8.68 -24.08 28.07
CA GLY A 117 -8.70 -22.61 28.11
C GLY A 117 -9.88 -21.98 27.35
N ALA A 118 -10.69 -22.79 26.66
CA ALA A 118 -11.86 -22.30 25.94
C ALA A 118 -13.11 -22.31 26.82
N ILE A 119 -13.92 -21.24 26.76
CA ILE A 119 -15.19 -21.18 27.42
C ILE A 119 -16.23 -22.01 26.66
N SER A 120 -17.18 -22.60 27.39
CA SER A 120 -18.31 -23.30 26.80
C SER A 120 -19.63 -22.93 27.45
N THR A 121 -20.70 -23.09 26.70
CA THR A 121 -22.07 -22.76 27.13
C THR A 121 -23.08 -23.71 26.47
N LEU A 122 -24.12 -24.05 27.22
CA LEU A 122 -25.34 -24.66 26.71
C LEU A 122 -26.48 -23.65 26.77
N PHE A 123 -27.17 -23.48 25.67
CA PHE A 123 -28.43 -22.74 25.59
C PHE A 123 -29.58 -23.70 25.37
N VAL A 124 -30.73 -23.40 25.94
CA VAL A 124 -32.00 -24.05 25.62
C VAL A 124 -32.91 -23.06 24.90
N ARG A 125 -33.63 -23.54 23.92
CA ARG A 125 -34.66 -22.75 23.24
C ARG A 125 -35.89 -22.62 24.13
N SER A 126 -36.36 -21.40 24.37
CA SER A 126 -37.61 -21.08 25.08
C SER A 126 -38.42 -20.10 24.23
N GLY A 127 -39.43 -20.60 23.55
CA GLY A 127 -40.17 -19.81 22.57
C GLY A 127 -39.27 -19.39 21.39
N ASN A 128 -39.09 -18.09 21.23
CA ASN A 128 -38.22 -17.52 20.19
C ASN A 128 -36.79 -17.24 20.67
N ASP A 129 -36.52 -17.37 21.97
CA ASP A 129 -35.25 -17.02 22.57
C ASP A 129 -34.37 -18.24 22.84
N PHE A 130 -33.06 -18.01 23.00
CA PHE A 130 -32.08 -18.98 23.46
C PHE A 130 -31.51 -18.50 24.80
N ILE A 131 -31.73 -19.27 25.86
CA ILE A 131 -31.38 -18.92 27.24
C ILE A 131 -30.22 -19.78 27.71
N ARG A 132 -29.20 -19.15 28.28
CA ARG A 132 -27.99 -19.80 28.77
C ARG A 132 -28.28 -20.57 30.05
N VAL A 133 -28.17 -21.89 30.01
CA VAL A 133 -28.55 -22.79 31.14
C VAL A 133 -27.34 -23.38 31.85
N ALA A 134 -26.20 -23.52 31.20
CA ALA A 134 -24.94 -23.93 31.82
C ALA A 134 -23.78 -23.21 31.08
N THR A 135 -22.75 -22.75 31.82
CA THR A 135 -21.66 -21.99 31.22
C THR A 135 -20.45 -21.84 32.13
N SER A 136 -19.25 -21.82 31.55
CA SER A 136 -18.05 -21.33 32.21
C SER A 136 -17.83 -19.82 32.01
N LEU A 137 -18.59 -19.14 31.11
CA LEU A 137 -18.48 -17.71 30.87
C LEU A 137 -18.90 -16.89 32.09
N ARG A 138 -18.09 -15.88 32.41
CA ARG A 138 -18.34 -14.96 33.52
C ARG A 138 -18.60 -13.55 33.02
N LYS A 139 -19.47 -12.82 33.72
CA LYS A 139 -19.68 -11.38 33.53
C LYS A 139 -18.49 -10.59 34.10
N GLU A 140 -18.42 -9.28 33.81
CA GLU A 140 -17.38 -8.39 34.34
C GLU A 140 -17.31 -8.36 35.88
N ASN A 141 -18.44 -8.53 36.57
CA ASN A 141 -18.52 -8.61 38.05
C ASN A 141 -18.10 -9.98 38.62
N GLY A 142 -17.67 -10.93 37.76
CA GLY A 142 -17.27 -12.28 38.16
C GLY A 142 -18.41 -13.32 38.23
N ASP A 143 -19.68 -12.92 38.20
CA ASP A 143 -20.79 -13.84 38.19
C ASP A 143 -20.86 -14.66 36.91
N ARG A 144 -21.42 -15.89 37.01
CA ARG A 144 -21.69 -16.68 35.81
C ARG A 144 -22.78 -16.01 34.97
N ALA A 145 -22.64 -16.12 33.67
CA ALA A 145 -23.59 -15.53 32.73
C ALA A 145 -24.86 -16.38 32.54
N ILE A 146 -25.22 -17.23 33.50
CA ILE A 146 -26.42 -18.07 33.49
C ILE A 146 -27.68 -17.19 33.41
N GLY A 147 -28.69 -17.63 32.67
CA GLY A 147 -29.98 -16.94 32.49
C GLY A 147 -29.89 -15.75 31.53
N THR A 148 -28.73 -15.47 30.92
CA THR A 148 -28.68 -14.44 29.88
C THR A 148 -29.21 -14.98 28.57
N VAL A 149 -29.86 -14.10 27.79
CA VAL A 149 -30.46 -14.41 26.50
C VAL A 149 -29.44 -14.11 25.38
N LEU A 150 -29.43 -14.94 24.35
CA LEU A 150 -28.67 -14.64 23.12
C LEU A 150 -29.30 -13.43 22.44
N ASP A 151 -28.48 -12.45 22.12
CA ASP A 151 -28.92 -11.23 21.44
C ASP A 151 -29.60 -11.54 20.11
N THR A 152 -30.89 -11.23 20.02
CA THR A 152 -31.75 -11.48 18.86
C THR A 152 -31.35 -10.68 17.62
N THR A 153 -30.57 -9.61 17.79
CA THR A 153 -30.02 -8.79 16.68
C THR A 153 -28.69 -9.32 16.15
N SER A 154 -28.07 -10.30 16.82
CA SER A 154 -26.81 -10.85 16.46
C SER A 154 -26.87 -11.74 15.21
N PRO A 155 -25.82 -11.77 14.37
CA PRO A 155 -25.72 -12.71 13.25
C PRO A 155 -25.78 -14.18 13.72
N ALA A 156 -25.29 -14.46 14.92
CA ALA A 156 -25.35 -15.80 15.53
C ALA A 156 -26.81 -16.25 15.75
N PHE A 157 -27.64 -15.37 16.29
CA PHE A 157 -29.06 -15.67 16.48
C PHE A 157 -29.76 -15.98 15.14
N ALA A 158 -29.51 -15.16 14.12
CA ALA A 158 -30.10 -15.34 12.80
C ALA A 158 -29.72 -16.69 12.16
N ALA A 159 -28.47 -17.12 12.31
CA ALA A 159 -27.98 -18.38 11.77
C ALA A 159 -28.56 -19.59 12.56
N VAL A 160 -28.42 -19.59 13.87
CA VAL A 160 -28.84 -20.74 14.67
C VAL A 160 -30.37 -20.96 14.65
N THR A 161 -31.14 -19.89 14.47
CA THR A 161 -32.59 -20.00 14.32
C THR A 161 -32.97 -20.77 13.04
N LYS A 162 -32.15 -20.65 11.97
CA LYS A 162 -32.31 -21.42 10.75
C LYS A 162 -31.72 -22.84 10.86
N GLY A 163 -31.07 -23.17 11.96
CA GLY A 163 -30.40 -24.43 12.18
C GLY A 163 -29.02 -24.50 11.49
N GLU A 164 -28.38 -23.35 11.24
CA GLU A 164 -27.06 -23.17 10.66
C GLU A 164 -26.03 -22.90 11.76
N VAL A 165 -24.80 -23.38 11.56
CA VAL A 165 -23.66 -23.07 12.44
C VAL A 165 -23.21 -21.65 12.17
N TYR A 166 -22.98 -20.88 13.23
CA TYR A 166 -22.36 -19.57 13.15
C TYR A 166 -20.95 -19.60 13.74
N ARG A 167 -19.99 -18.99 13.04
CA ARG A 167 -18.63 -18.71 13.55
C ARG A 167 -18.32 -17.23 13.35
N GLY A 168 -17.71 -16.61 14.34
CA GLY A 168 -17.34 -15.21 14.22
C GLY A 168 -16.84 -14.62 15.52
N LEU A 169 -16.40 -13.36 15.40
CA LEU A 169 -15.94 -12.58 16.54
C LEU A 169 -17.12 -12.19 17.44
N ALA A 170 -16.92 -12.23 18.74
CA ALA A 170 -17.86 -11.72 19.70
C ALA A 170 -17.14 -10.96 20.83
N LEU A 171 -17.72 -9.84 21.25
CA LEU A 171 -17.32 -9.12 22.46
C LEU A 171 -18.29 -9.54 23.56
N LEU A 172 -17.80 -10.34 24.50
CA LEU A 172 -18.61 -10.87 25.61
C LEU A 172 -18.02 -10.38 26.92
N PHE A 173 -18.78 -9.57 27.67
CA PHE A 173 -18.41 -9.05 28.98
C PHE A 173 -16.98 -8.48 29.03
N GLY A 174 -16.65 -7.58 28.08
CA GLY A 174 -15.37 -6.88 27.98
C GLY A 174 -14.22 -7.67 27.35
N LYS A 175 -14.41 -8.94 27.03
CA LYS A 175 -13.39 -9.78 26.38
C LYS A 175 -13.73 -10.15 24.95
N ARG A 176 -12.71 -10.29 24.10
CA ARG A 176 -12.87 -10.69 22.70
C ARG A 176 -12.69 -12.18 22.53
N TYR A 177 -13.64 -12.80 21.84
CA TYR A 177 -13.64 -14.24 21.56
C TYR A 177 -13.83 -14.49 20.07
N ILE A 178 -13.15 -15.50 19.54
CA ILE A 178 -13.65 -16.22 18.37
C ILE A 178 -14.63 -17.26 18.87
N THR A 179 -15.81 -17.33 18.28
CA THR A 179 -16.92 -18.13 18.82
C THR A 179 -17.51 -19.03 17.75
N GLN A 180 -18.02 -20.20 18.19
CA GLN A 180 -18.90 -21.04 17.40
C GLN A 180 -20.19 -21.29 18.17
N TYR A 181 -21.30 -21.11 17.47
CA TYR A 181 -22.65 -21.45 17.92
C TYR A 181 -23.15 -22.58 17.03
N GLN A 182 -23.30 -23.78 17.61
CA GLN A 182 -23.77 -24.97 16.91
C GLN A 182 -25.18 -25.30 17.38
N PRO A 183 -26.20 -25.26 16.50
CA PRO A 183 -27.58 -25.62 16.88
C PRO A 183 -27.69 -27.11 17.22
N VAL A 184 -28.40 -27.41 18.27
CA VAL A 184 -28.79 -28.77 18.66
C VAL A 184 -30.21 -29.00 18.15
N LYS A 185 -30.42 -30.12 17.43
CA LYS A 185 -31.72 -30.47 16.84
C LYS A 185 -32.29 -31.75 17.49
N ASN A 186 -33.61 -31.78 17.67
CA ASN A 186 -34.31 -33.00 18.05
C ASN A 186 -34.50 -33.96 16.87
N ALA A 187 -35.14 -35.07 17.06
CA ALA A 187 -35.38 -36.08 16.03
C ALA A 187 -36.24 -35.55 14.87
N GLU A 188 -37.05 -34.55 15.12
CA GLU A 188 -37.93 -33.87 14.14
C GLU A 188 -37.21 -32.75 13.39
N GLY A 189 -35.91 -32.53 13.64
CA GLY A 189 -35.09 -31.52 12.98
C GLY A 189 -35.25 -30.09 13.54
N GLN A 190 -36.03 -29.91 14.61
CA GLN A 190 -36.25 -28.61 15.25
C GLN A 190 -35.06 -28.25 16.15
N VAL A 191 -34.65 -26.98 16.11
CA VAL A 191 -33.60 -26.48 17.00
C VAL A 191 -34.14 -26.36 18.43
N ILE A 192 -33.57 -27.14 19.35
CA ILE A 192 -33.95 -27.19 20.78
C ILE A 192 -32.97 -26.46 21.69
N GLY A 193 -31.76 -26.14 21.20
CA GLY A 193 -30.71 -25.48 21.97
C GLY A 193 -29.51 -25.17 21.12
N ILE A 194 -28.44 -24.68 21.76
CA ILE A 194 -27.18 -24.35 21.13
C ILE A 194 -26.02 -24.84 22.01
N ILE A 195 -25.05 -25.51 21.40
CA ILE A 195 -23.73 -25.68 21.97
C ILE A 195 -22.89 -24.48 21.52
N PHE A 196 -22.31 -23.78 22.48
CA PHE A 196 -21.43 -22.64 22.23
C PHE A 196 -20.07 -22.91 22.81
N VAL A 197 -19.04 -22.54 22.02
CA VAL A 197 -17.64 -22.50 22.47
C VAL A 197 -17.03 -21.16 22.05
N GLY A 198 -16.19 -20.62 22.92
CA GLY A 198 -15.46 -19.38 22.67
C GLY A 198 -14.01 -19.49 23.11
N VAL A 199 -13.09 -19.09 22.24
CA VAL A 199 -11.65 -18.99 22.54
C VAL A 199 -11.33 -17.52 22.78
N ASP A 200 -10.73 -17.21 23.92
CA ASP A 200 -10.29 -15.84 24.28
C ASP A 200 -9.12 -15.44 23.38
N ILE A 201 -9.33 -14.46 22.52
CA ILE A 201 -8.33 -13.95 21.57
C ILE A 201 -7.78 -12.59 21.99
N THR A 202 -8.02 -12.13 23.21
CA THR A 202 -7.64 -10.79 23.66
C THR A 202 -6.14 -10.54 23.48
N HIS A 203 -5.31 -11.51 23.85
CA HIS A 203 -3.86 -11.41 23.64
C HIS A 203 -3.47 -11.37 22.13
N SER A 204 -3.98 -12.31 21.37
CA SER A 204 -3.70 -12.43 19.93
C SER A 204 -4.21 -11.22 19.14
N TRP A 205 -5.36 -10.67 19.55
CA TRP A 205 -5.91 -9.42 19.04
C TRP A 205 -4.94 -8.24 19.23
N ASN A 206 -4.40 -8.10 20.44
CA ASN A 206 -3.45 -7.02 20.75
C ASN A 206 -2.14 -7.19 19.95
N VAL A 207 -1.64 -8.41 19.83
CA VAL A 207 -0.44 -8.70 19.01
C VAL A 207 -0.69 -8.35 17.54
N MET A 208 -1.85 -8.72 16.99
CA MET A 208 -2.22 -8.38 15.62
C MET A 208 -2.36 -6.87 15.43
N ARG A 209 -3.04 -6.20 16.35
CA ARG A 209 -3.17 -4.73 16.38
C ARG A 209 -1.79 -4.06 16.34
N GLU A 210 -0.88 -4.47 17.21
CA GLU A 210 0.49 -3.94 17.25
C GLU A 210 1.26 -4.21 15.96
N LYS A 211 1.13 -5.40 15.38
CA LYS A 211 1.77 -5.73 14.10
C LYS A 211 1.28 -4.84 12.97
N ILE A 212 -0.03 -4.53 12.92
CA ILE A 212 -0.59 -3.63 11.92
C ILE A 212 -0.10 -2.21 12.13
N LEU A 213 -0.22 -1.68 13.36
CA LEU A 213 0.10 -0.28 13.67
C LEU A 213 1.61 0.01 13.63
N ASN A 214 2.46 -0.96 13.94
CA ASN A 214 3.92 -0.80 13.92
C ASN A 214 4.53 -1.06 12.54
N ARG A 215 3.75 -1.54 11.58
CA ARG A 215 4.22 -1.69 10.20
C ARG A 215 4.39 -0.32 9.57
N ARG A 216 5.62 -0.04 9.13
CA ARG A 216 5.97 1.23 8.49
C ARG A 216 5.92 1.10 6.97
N LEU A 217 5.43 2.15 6.32
CA LEU A 217 5.46 2.35 4.88
C LEU A 217 6.47 3.46 4.57
N GLY A 218 7.71 3.08 4.24
CA GLY A 218 8.80 4.05 4.14
C GLY A 218 9.03 4.79 5.47
N GLU A 219 9.36 6.07 5.39
CA GLU A 219 9.70 6.88 6.58
C GLU A 219 8.47 7.49 7.27
N SER A 220 7.38 7.76 6.56
CA SER A 220 6.21 8.50 7.09
C SER A 220 4.91 7.71 7.05
N GLY A 221 4.87 6.57 6.34
CA GLY A 221 3.64 5.83 6.15
C GLY A 221 3.30 4.91 7.30
N HIS A 222 2.02 4.66 7.49
CA HIS A 222 1.47 3.80 8.52
C HIS A 222 0.20 3.11 8.07
N PHE A 223 -0.22 2.10 8.85
CA PHE A 223 -1.48 1.40 8.63
C PHE A 223 -2.47 1.72 9.74
N PHE A 224 -3.74 1.64 9.39
CA PHE A 224 -4.87 1.65 10.33
C PHE A 224 -6.00 0.76 9.80
N VAL A 225 -6.99 0.49 10.63
CA VAL A 225 -8.14 -0.37 10.28
C VAL A 225 -9.43 0.37 10.56
N LEU A 226 -10.36 0.31 9.61
CA LEU A 226 -11.71 0.83 9.74
C LEU A 226 -12.70 -0.30 10.00
N ASP A 227 -13.66 -0.04 10.86
CA ASP A 227 -14.80 -0.94 11.11
C ASP A 227 -15.88 -0.74 10.04
N ARG A 228 -16.28 -1.83 9.39
CA ARG A 228 -17.37 -1.88 8.42
C ARG A 228 -18.58 -2.62 8.93
N SER A 229 -18.57 -3.04 10.20
CA SER A 229 -19.71 -3.71 10.83
C SER A 229 -20.91 -2.76 10.89
N SER A 230 -22.09 -3.26 10.54
CA SER A 230 -23.31 -2.45 10.64
C SER A 230 -23.58 -2.07 12.12
N GLY A 231 -23.85 -0.80 12.36
CA GLY A 231 -24.18 -0.31 13.70
C GLY A 231 -23.43 0.98 14.07
N LYS A 232 -23.26 1.20 15.39
CA LYS A 232 -22.71 2.45 15.94
C LYS A 232 -21.23 2.71 15.60
N THR A 233 -20.48 1.66 15.28
CA THR A 233 -19.04 1.71 15.04
C THR A 233 -18.70 1.76 13.56
N TYR A 234 -19.71 1.74 12.67
CA TYR A 234 -19.49 1.79 11.23
C TYR A 234 -18.68 3.01 10.81
N GLY A 235 -17.57 2.75 10.11
CA GLY A 235 -16.65 3.77 9.63
C GLY A 235 -15.68 4.34 10.67
N GLN A 236 -15.75 3.89 11.93
CA GLN A 236 -14.79 4.32 12.95
C GLN A 236 -13.43 3.62 12.77
N TYR A 237 -12.40 4.26 13.31
CA TYR A 237 -11.10 3.62 13.45
C TYR A 237 -11.19 2.46 14.45
N LEU A 238 -11.04 1.24 13.97
CA LEU A 238 -10.94 0.05 14.82
C LEU A 238 -9.54 -0.09 15.42
N PHE A 239 -8.50 0.13 14.58
CA PHE A 239 -7.11 0.25 15.00
C PHE A 239 -6.53 1.55 14.44
N HIS A 240 -6.04 2.38 15.33
CA HIS A 240 -5.34 3.61 14.99
C HIS A 240 -4.39 3.99 16.13
N ALA A 241 -3.29 4.66 15.82
CA ALA A 241 -2.26 4.98 16.82
C ALA A 241 -2.78 5.90 17.94
N SER A 242 -3.74 6.80 17.64
CA SER A 242 -4.22 7.85 18.57
C SER A 242 -5.72 8.12 18.51
N GLU A 243 -6.46 7.55 17.53
CA GLU A 243 -7.85 7.93 17.26
C GLU A 243 -8.83 6.75 17.24
N GLU A 244 -8.48 5.64 17.88
CA GLU A 244 -9.38 4.48 17.98
C GLU A 244 -10.76 4.86 18.53
N GLY A 245 -11.80 4.30 17.93
CA GLY A 245 -13.19 4.55 18.28
C GLY A 245 -13.76 5.88 17.78
N LYS A 246 -12.96 6.70 17.07
CA LYS A 246 -13.45 7.95 16.48
C LYS A 246 -13.81 7.76 15.01
N LEU A 247 -14.72 8.58 14.53
CA LEU A 247 -14.98 8.71 13.09
C LEU A 247 -13.88 9.59 12.46
N PRO A 248 -13.29 9.15 11.33
CA PRO A 248 -12.38 9.99 10.57
C PRO A 248 -13.04 11.28 10.08
N ASN A 249 -12.33 12.39 10.12
CA ASN A 249 -12.79 13.65 9.53
C ASN A 249 -12.38 13.73 8.05
N TRP A 250 -13.09 12.98 7.19
CA TRP A 250 -12.87 12.92 5.76
C TRP A 250 -14.10 13.40 5.00
N ASP A 251 -13.92 13.78 3.73
CA ASP A 251 -15.03 14.01 2.84
C ASP A 251 -15.82 12.73 2.55
N THR A 252 -17.07 12.88 2.17
CA THR A 252 -18.00 11.75 1.95
C THR A 252 -17.52 10.80 0.84
N ALA A 253 -16.86 11.33 -0.20
CA ALA A 253 -16.38 10.51 -1.33
C ALA A 253 -15.23 9.61 -0.88
N THR A 254 -14.26 10.15 -0.15
CA THR A 254 -13.17 9.39 0.46
C THR A 254 -13.71 8.29 1.39
N GLN A 255 -14.66 8.64 2.26
CA GLN A 255 -15.25 7.67 3.18
C GLN A 255 -15.97 6.54 2.44
N GLN A 256 -16.77 6.85 1.42
CA GLN A 256 -17.46 5.85 0.61
C GLN A 256 -16.50 4.91 -0.11
N GLN A 257 -15.38 5.43 -0.64
CA GLN A 257 -14.37 4.59 -1.29
C GLN A 257 -13.70 3.64 -0.31
N LEU A 258 -13.24 4.14 0.84
CA LEU A 258 -12.55 3.33 1.85
C LEU A 258 -13.45 2.27 2.52
N LEU A 259 -14.76 2.50 2.54
CA LEU A 259 -15.73 1.55 3.07
C LEU A 259 -16.39 0.68 1.97
N SER A 260 -15.91 0.77 0.73
CA SER A 260 -16.39 -0.06 -0.38
C SER A 260 -15.91 -1.51 -0.26
N ASP A 261 -16.54 -2.40 -1.04
CA ASP A 261 -16.15 -3.83 -1.12
C ASP A 261 -14.98 -4.08 -2.08
N LYS A 262 -14.38 -3.04 -2.64
CA LYS A 262 -13.29 -3.15 -3.61
C LYS A 262 -12.01 -2.58 -3.01
N ALA A 263 -10.91 -3.27 -3.23
CA ALA A 263 -9.59 -2.72 -2.98
C ALA A 263 -9.26 -1.61 -3.99
N GLY A 264 -8.41 -0.68 -3.59
CA GLY A 264 -8.03 0.41 -4.47
C GLY A 264 -7.00 1.35 -3.87
N THR A 265 -6.70 2.38 -4.63
CA THR A 265 -5.83 3.48 -4.21
C THR A 265 -6.52 4.81 -4.46
N LEU A 266 -6.21 5.81 -3.65
CA LEU A 266 -6.68 7.18 -3.82
C LEU A 266 -5.65 8.18 -3.32
N GLU A 267 -5.84 9.44 -3.67
CA GLU A 267 -5.14 10.55 -3.05
C GLU A 267 -6.10 11.34 -2.17
N ARG A 268 -5.64 11.75 -1.00
CA ARG A 268 -6.37 12.66 -0.13
C ARG A 268 -5.46 13.76 0.43
N VAL A 269 -6.05 14.85 0.81
CA VAL A 269 -5.33 15.92 1.53
C VAL A 269 -5.60 15.76 3.02
N SER A 270 -4.54 15.70 3.81
CA SER A 270 -4.63 15.65 5.28
C SER A 270 -4.99 17.03 5.87
N ALA A 271 -5.38 17.06 7.14
CA ALA A 271 -5.78 18.29 7.83
C ALA A 271 -4.66 19.35 7.88
N ASP A 272 -3.40 18.96 7.81
CA ASP A 272 -2.23 19.84 7.74
C ASP A 272 -1.80 20.21 6.31
N GLY A 273 -2.61 19.86 5.30
CA GLY A 273 -2.40 20.24 3.90
C GLY A 273 -1.45 19.33 3.11
N ARG A 274 -0.99 18.21 3.67
CA ARG A 274 -0.14 17.24 2.95
C ARG A 274 -0.98 16.35 2.04
N THR A 275 -0.46 16.05 0.86
CA THR A 275 -1.07 15.07 -0.04
C THR A 275 -0.61 13.67 0.36
N LEU A 276 -1.57 12.82 0.71
CA LEU A 276 -1.34 11.43 1.08
C LEU A 276 -1.77 10.50 -0.06
N LYS A 277 -0.93 9.52 -0.36
CA LYS A 277 -1.29 8.34 -1.15
C LYS A 277 -1.85 7.30 -0.19
N VAL A 278 -2.99 6.75 -0.54
CA VAL A 278 -3.73 5.80 0.28
C VAL A 278 -4.00 4.55 -0.53
N ALA A 279 -3.66 3.37 0.02
CA ALA A 279 -4.12 2.09 -0.49
C ALA A 279 -5.03 1.46 0.54
N TYR A 280 -6.11 0.85 0.09
CA TYR A 280 -7.09 0.23 0.97
C TYR A 280 -7.54 -1.11 0.42
N THR A 281 -7.71 -2.07 1.32
CA THR A 281 -8.13 -3.43 0.99
C THR A 281 -9.19 -3.88 1.99
N PRO A 282 -10.40 -4.21 1.55
CA PRO A 282 -11.46 -4.73 2.41
C PRO A 282 -11.14 -6.15 2.87
N LEU A 283 -11.55 -6.47 4.09
CA LEU A 283 -11.50 -7.79 4.71
C LEU A 283 -12.94 -8.21 5.05
N PRO A 284 -13.66 -8.87 4.12
CA PRO A 284 -15.09 -9.17 4.28
C PRO A 284 -15.38 -10.08 5.47
N GLY A 285 -14.53 -11.06 5.76
CA GLY A 285 -14.73 -12.02 6.85
C GLY A 285 -14.83 -11.40 8.24
N TRP A 286 -14.28 -10.20 8.42
CA TRP A 286 -14.34 -9.45 9.67
C TRP A 286 -15.06 -8.11 9.55
N ASN A 287 -15.55 -7.76 8.37
CA ASN A 287 -16.13 -6.45 8.07
C ASN A 287 -15.17 -5.29 8.38
N TRP A 288 -13.93 -5.41 7.92
CA TRP A 288 -12.90 -4.39 8.09
C TRP A 288 -12.44 -3.84 6.74
N THR A 289 -11.78 -2.69 6.78
CA THR A 289 -10.90 -2.22 5.72
C THR A 289 -9.54 -1.92 6.33
N ILE A 290 -8.50 -2.54 5.79
CA ILE A 290 -7.12 -2.22 6.12
C ILE A 290 -6.67 -1.11 5.18
N VAL A 291 -6.18 -0.03 5.76
CA VAL A 291 -5.76 1.17 5.04
C VAL A 291 -4.31 1.45 5.35
N GLY A 292 -3.51 1.60 4.31
CA GLY A 292 -2.14 2.11 4.39
C GLY A 292 -2.08 3.51 3.79
N GLU A 293 -1.47 4.45 4.48
CA GLU A 293 -1.27 5.80 3.95
C GLU A 293 0.17 6.27 4.12
N VAL A 294 0.63 7.06 3.15
CA VAL A 294 1.99 7.61 3.14
C VAL A 294 1.98 9.01 2.53
N ASP A 295 2.81 9.89 3.05
CA ASP A 295 3.01 11.22 2.48
C ASP A 295 3.64 11.11 1.09
N LYS A 296 2.94 11.65 0.07
CA LYS A 296 3.40 11.63 -1.33
C LYS A 296 4.78 12.26 -1.49
N ALA A 297 5.06 13.35 -0.79
CA ALA A 297 6.35 14.03 -0.86
C ALA A 297 7.46 13.16 -0.29
N VAL A 298 7.21 12.44 0.81
CA VAL A 298 8.18 11.52 1.42
C VAL A 298 8.36 10.27 0.56
N LEU A 299 7.26 9.70 0.04
CA LEU A 299 7.29 8.57 -0.88
C LEU A 299 8.16 8.85 -2.10
N LEU A 300 8.06 10.06 -2.66
CA LEU A 300 8.80 10.49 -3.84
C LEU A 300 10.15 11.16 -3.51
N SER A 301 10.52 11.30 -2.25
CA SER A 301 11.72 12.03 -1.83
C SER A 301 13.01 11.44 -2.42
N SER A 302 13.14 10.12 -2.41
CA SER A 302 14.27 9.42 -3.05
C SER A 302 14.31 9.65 -4.55
N VAL A 303 13.15 9.68 -5.20
CA VAL A 303 12.98 9.93 -6.63
C VAL A 303 13.36 11.35 -6.98
N THR A 304 12.84 12.32 -6.23
CA THR A 304 13.14 13.75 -6.46
C THR A 304 14.63 14.04 -6.23
N THR A 305 15.23 13.44 -5.21
CA THR A 305 16.68 13.57 -4.95
C THR A 305 17.51 12.98 -6.08
N LEU A 306 17.16 11.81 -6.59
CA LEU A 306 17.82 11.21 -7.76
C LEU A 306 17.62 12.07 -9.01
N ARG A 307 16.40 12.51 -9.27
CA ARG A 307 16.10 13.42 -10.39
C ARG A 307 16.97 14.67 -10.34
N ASP A 308 17.04 15.32 -9.19
CA ASP A 308 17.78 16.57 -9.03
C ASP A 308 19.28 16.35 -9.23
N ARG A 309 19.83 15.21 -8.76
CA ARG A 309 21.22 14.81 -9.07
C ARG A 309 21.45 14.58 -10.56
N PHE A 310 20.54 13.90 -11.26
CA PHE A 310 20.64 13.68 -12.70
C PHE A 310 20.52 15.00 -13.48
N LEU A 311 19.60 15.89 -13.08
CA LEU A 311 19.49 17.22 -13.70
C LEU A 311 20.77 18.04 -13.50
N MET A 312 21.34 18.06 -12.30
CA MET A 312 22.60 18.73 -12.02
C MET A 312 23.76 18.14 -12.86
N ALA A 313 23.88 16.82 -12.89
CA ALA A 313 24.88 16.14 -13.72
C ALA A 313 24.67 16.47 -15.21
N GLY A 314 23.43 16.50 -15.69
CA GLY A 314 23.07 16.87 -17.04
C GLY A 314 23.48 18.31 -17.39
N VAL A 315 23.23 19.26 -16.49
CA VAL A 315 23.64 20.66 -16.66
C VAL A 315 25.18 20.77 -16.75
N VAL A 316 25.90 20.12 -15.82
CA VAL A 316 27.38 20.12 -15.81
C VAL A 316 27.92 19.49 -17.08
N LEU A 317 27.41 18.34 -17.49
CA LEU A 317 27.86 17.65 -18.70
C LEU A 317 27.57 18.47 -19.97
N SER A 318 26.41 19.13 -20.05
CA SER A 318 26.04 20.03 -21.14
C SER A 318 26.99 21.22 -21.23
N ALA A 319 27.34 21.81 -20.08
CA ALA A 319 28.30 22.92 -20.04
C ALA A 319 29.71 22.50 -20.50
N LEU A 320 30.19 21.33 -20.05
CA LEU A 320 31.46 20.74 -20.47
C LEU A 320 31.46 20.45 -21.97
N PHE A 321 30.38 19.86 -22.50
CA PHE A 321 30.23 19.55 -23.91
C PHE A 321 30.22 20.81 -24.78
N ALA A 322 29.46 21.82 -24.37
CA ALA A 322 29.42 23.12 -25.04
C ALA A 322 30.79 23.79 -25.03
N GLY A 323 31.51 23.77 -23.91
CA GLY A 323 32.87 24.29 -23.80
C GLY A 323 33.85 23.57 -24.71
N LEU A 324 33.84 22.23 -24.70
CA LEU A 324 34.67 21.41 -25.59
C LEU A 324 34.34 21.69 -27.06
N PHE A 325 33.09 21.78 -27.42
CA PHE A 325 32.65 22.06 -28.78
C PHE A 325 33.10 23.44 -29.27
N VAL A 326 33.02 24.45 -28.44
CA VAL A 326 33.53 25.79 -28.73
C VAL A 326 35.06 25.76 -28.97
N ILE A 327 35.82 25.01 -28.16
CA ILE A 327 37.27 24.85 -28.30
C ILE A 327 37.57 24.15 -29.63
N LEU A 328 36.86 23.06 -29.95
CA LEU A 328 37.05 22.32 -31.20
C LEU A 328 36.77 23.18 -32.44
N ILE A 329 35.63 23.90 -32.46
CA ILE A 329 35.29 24.79 -33.59
C ILE A 329 36.31 25.91 -33.72
N ARG A 330 36.76 26.50 -32.60
CA ARG A 330 37.80 27.52 -32.64
C ARG A 330 39.12 26.98 -33.24
N ARG A 331 39.53 25.78 -32.85
CA ARG A 331 40.80 25.17 -33.27
C ARG A 331 40.71 24.62 -34.68
N MET A 332 39.60 23.99 -35.07
CA MET A 332 39.48 23.30 -36.36
C MET A 332 39.03 24.19 -37.51
N LEU A 333 38.20 25.21 -37.23
CA LEU A 333 37.60 26.07 -38.27
C LEU A 333 37.98 27.53 -38.13
N THR A 334 37.76 28.12 -36.93
CA THR A 334 37.88 29.58 -36.82
C THR A 334 39.28 30.10 -36.95
N ARG A 335 40.30 29.45 -36.35
CA ARG A 335 41.70 29.86 -36.44
C ARG A 335 42.28 29.68 -37.88
N PRO A 336 42.13 28.55 -38.55
CA PRO A 336 42.59 28.38 -39.93
C PRO A 336 41.94 29.36 -40.91
N LEU A 337 40.59 29.53 -40.83
CA LEU A 337 39.89 30.50 -41.71
C LEU A 337 40.35 31.93 -41.49
N ARG A 338 40.65 32.34 -40.25
CA ARG A 338 41.25 33.67 -39.99
C ARG A 338 42.67 33.82 -40.62
N ALA A 339 43.46 32.76 -40.58
CA ALA A 339 44.75 32.76 -41.20
C ALA A 339 44.62 32.92 -42.72
N VAL A 340 43.69 32.21 -43.35
CA VAL A 340 43.39 32.34 -44.79
C VAL A 340 42.93 33.76 -45.14
N ILE A 341 42.04 34.36 -44.35
CA ILE A 341 41.56 35.74 -44.53
C ILE A 341 42.70 36.74 -44.36
N ALA A 342 43.61 36.52 -43.41
CA ALA A 342 44.80 37.38 -43.22
C ALA A 342 45.74 37.30 -44.41
N LEU A 343 45.99 36.10 -44.94
CA LEU A 343 46.79 35.87 -46.13
C LEU A 343 46.20 36.55 -47.37
N ALA A 344 44.89 36.38 -47.61
CA ALA A 344 44.17 37.04 -48.70
C ALA A 344 44.27 38.58 -48.63
N ARG A 345 44.22 39.17 -47.42
CA ARG A 345 44.40 40.61 -47.20
C ARG A 345 45.85 41.06 -47.50
N GLN A 346 46.87 40.25 -47.19
CA GLN A 346 48.24 40.53 -47.53
C GLN A 346 48.41 40.54 -49.04
N TYR A 347 47.85 39.61 -49.78
CA TYR A 347 47.83 39.57 -51.21
C TYR A 347 47.18 40.82 -51.85
N ALA A 348 46.01 41.22 -51.25
CA ALA A 348 45.31 42.44 -51.67
C ALA A 348 46.12 43.74 -51.41
N ALA A 349 47.02 43.73 -50.41
CA ALA A 349 47.92 44.86 -50.10
C ALA A 349 49.22 44.83 -50.92
N GLY A 350 49.38 43.83 -51.82
CA GLY A 350 50.51 43.72 -52.67
C GLY A 350 51.70 42.88 -52.16
N ASP A 351 51.58 42.34 -50.95
CA ASP A 351 52.58 41.40 -50.40
C ASP A 351 52.26 39.96 -50.81
N LEU A 352 52.85 39.52 -51.93
CA LEU A 352 52.67 38.19 -52.53
C LEU A 352 53.67 37.15 -52.00
N ARG A 353 54.54 37.48 -51.04
CA ARG A 353 55.58 36.57 -50.53
C ARG A 353 55.07 35.62 -49.43
N ALA A 354 54.03 35.98 -48.80
CA ALA A 354 53.47 35.19 -47.70
C ALA A 354 52.77 33.91 -48.22
N SER A 355 52.89 32.81 -47.49
CA SER A 355 52.15 31.54 -47.75
C SER A 355 51.80 30.88 -46.46
N LEU A 356 50.76 30.06 -46.48
CA LEU A 356 50.33 29.24 -45.32
C LEU A 356 50.72 27.77 -45.58
N PRO A 357 51.22 27.04 -44.57
CA PRO A 357 51.55 25.63 -44.78
C PRO A 357 50.25 24.81 -44.90
N VAL A 358 50.17 23.95 -45.94
CA VAL A 358 49.07 23.03 -46.15
C VAL A 358 49.33 21.78 -45.29
N THR A 359 48.88 21.80 -44.03
CA THR A 359 49.08 20.71 -43.08
C THR A 359 47.85 19.82 -42.94
N ARG A 360 46.75 20.07 -43.71
CA ARG A 360 45.48 19.42 -43.65
C ARG A 360 45.00 18.92 -44.98
N GLN A 361 44.26 17.80 -44.99
CA GLN A 361 43.72 17.21 -46.23
C GLN A 361 42.22 17.42 -46.40
N ASP A 362 41.58 18.26 -45.53
CA ASP A 362 40.16 18.62 -45.56
C ASP A 362 39.89 19.85 -46.43
N GLU A 363 38.62 20.31 -46.46
CA GLU A 363 38.18 21.48 -47.25
C GLU A 363 38.93 22.76 -46.86
N VAL A 364 39.36 22.87 -45.62
CA VAL A 364 40.18 24.00 -45.14
C VAL A 364 41.58 23.90 -45.70
N GLY A 365 42.13 22.69 -45.80
CA GLY A 365 43.44 22.46 -46.46
C GLY A 365 43.39 22.78 -47.94
N GLN A 366 42.33 22.36 -48.65
CA GLN A 366 42.13 22.72 -50.09
C GLN A 366 42.02 24.24 -50.30
N LEU A 367 41.31 24.93 -49.36
CA LEU A 367 41.18 26.38 -49.40
C LEU A 367 42.56 27.08 -49.21
N ILE A 368 43.41 26.59 -48.31
CA ILE A 368 44.73 27.09 -48.07
C ILE A 368 45.60 26.90 -49.37
N ASP A 369 45.53 25.72 -49.98
CA ASP A 369 46.25 25.42 -51.21
C ASP A 369 45.82 26.33 -52.38
N ALA A 370 44.49 26.49 -52.54
CA ALA A 370 43.93 27.40 -53.57
C ALA A 370 44.39 28.86 -53.39
N ILE A 371 44.36 29.38 -52.17
CA ILE A 371 44.84 30.75 -51.90
C ILE A 371 46.34 30.88 -52.13
N ASN A 372 47.16 29.91 -51.72
CA ASN A 372 48.57 29.87 -52.01
C ASN A 372 48.85 29.87 -53.57
N GLY A 373 48.04 29.06 -54.29
CA GLY A 373 48.08 29.01 -55.75
C GLY A 373 47.79 30.37 -56.43
N ILE A 374 46.79 31.10 -55.93
CA ILE A 374 46.49 32.47 -56.40
C ILE A 374 47.69 33.41 -56.17
N GLY A 375 48.28 33.38 -54.96
CA GLY A 375 49.44 34.17 -54.61
C GLY A 375 50.63 33.89 -55.56
N GLY A 376 50.97 32.62 -55.79
CA GLY A 376 52.04 32.20 -56.73
C GLY A 376 51.76 32.58 -58.16
N GLY A 377 50.50 32.51 -58.62
CA GLY A 377 50.05 32.97 -59.94
C GLY A 377 50.25 34.48 -60.15
N LEU A 378 49.79 35.28 -59.18
CA LEU A 378 49.94 36.71 -59.19
C LEU A 378 51.42 37.15 -59.17
N GLN A 379 52.29 36.47 -58.41
CA GLN A 379 53.65 36.69 -58.28
C GLN A 379 54.37 36.48 -59.66
N LYS A 380 53.99 35.40 -60.34
CA LYS A 380 54.51 35.11 -61.70
C LYS A 380 54.11 36.19 -62.68
N ILE A 381 52.85 36.65 -62.67
CA ILE A 381 52.38 37.73 -63.55
C ILE A 381 53.17 39.03 -63.30
N VAL A 382 53.36 39.42 -62.05
CA VAL A 382 54.07 40.63 -61.65
C VAL A 382 55.57 40.54 -62.14
N LEU A 383 56.20 39.36 -62.01
CA LEU A 383 57.56 39.15 -62.52
C LEU A 383 57.61 39.25 -64.03
N GLN A 384 56.68 38.63 -64.74
CA GLN A 384 56.61 38.72 -66.21
C GLN A 384 56.37 40.14 -66.70
N VAL A 385 55.52 40.93 -66.11
CA VAL A 385 55.26 42.32 -66.43
C VAL A 385 56.51 43.18 -66.16
N ARG A 386 57.23 42.89 -65.06
CA ARG A 386 58.48 43.58 -64.75
C ARG A 386 59.57 43.26 -65.70
N GLU A 387 59.69 41.98 -66.14
CA GLU A 387 60.69 41.60 -67.23
C GLU A 387 60.34 42.19 -68.59
N ALA A 388 59.05 42.33 -68.92
CA ALA A 388 58.56 42.93 -70.15
C ALA A 388 58.72 44.48 -70.19
N ALA A 389 58.88 45.13 -69.01
CA ALA A 389 59.01 46.59 -68.85
C ALA A 389 60.47 47.04 -68.63
N SER A 390 61.43 46.09 -68.54
CA SER A 390 62.85 46.34 -68.43
C SER A 390 63.58 46.15 -69.81
#